data_b5fc495b1ea6640b4426e90128a511e9
#
_entry.id   b5fc495b1ea6640b4426e90128a511e9
#
_cell.length_a   1.000
_cell.length_b   1.000
_cell.length_c   1.000
_cell.angle_alpha   90.00
_cell.angle_beta   90.00
_cell.angle_gamma   90.00
#
_symmetry.space_group_name_H-M   'P 1'
#
loop_
_entity.id
_entity.type
_entity.pdbx_description
1 polymer ?
#
loop_
_entity_poly.entity_id
_entity_poly.type
_entity_poly.pdbx_seq_one_letter_code
_entity_poly.pdbx_strand_id
1 'polypeptide(L)'
;MRGRFFFGQSTKMKIIHISDIHLTVPGEEMGGLNPHARFARALAHVMEDHADAARIIITGDLAHWGERAAYEALQAAVADLPVPVRLMIGNHDDRATFRSVFADHPVDENGFVNHAETVEGARFIYLDSVGERTHAGHFCAVRRTWLQAELENCEHARIFLHHNPMLVGLPAEDKIALNKDDRGPFQDLIKDHAKKIDYIHFGHVHAPIHGRLAGVSFASVPSTVNQSIPDMSETELLKGAPMDPAYFVLQINRRDTTIHQIPFAWEGPVMTAGTGWEDWAKPVEAAE
;
A
#
# COMPACT_ATOMS: atom_id res chain seq x y z
N MET A 1 -33.07 -35.89 -9.70
CA MET A 1 -32.10 -35.48 -8.65
C MET A 1 -31.14 -34.47 -9.28
N ARG A 2 -31.31 -33.21 -8.98
CA ARG A 2 -30.35 -32.16 -9.45
C ARG A 2 -29.35 -31.97 -8.32
N GLY A 3 -28.11 -32.43 -8.53
CA GLY A 3 -27.00 -32.20 -7.61
C GLY A 3 -26.74 -30.70 -7.47
N ARG A 4 -26.94 -30.17 -6.28
CA ARG A 4 -26.42 -28.86 -5.90
C ARG A 4 -24.92 -28.98 -5.78
N PHE A 5 -24.19 -28.45 -6.76
CA PHE A 5 -22.78 -28.17 -6.57
C PHE A 5 -22.66 -27.02 -5.55
N PHE A 6 -22.36 -27.38 -4.30
CA PHE A 6 -21.83 -26.43 -3.35
C PHE A 6 -20.42 -26.07 -3.82
N PHE A 7 -20.26 -24.98 -4.52
CA PHE A 7 -18.98 -24.29 -4.57
C PHE A 7 -18.70 -23.84 -3.13
N GLY A 8 -17.81 -24.55 -2.44
CA GLY A 8 -17.27 -24.07 -1.17
C GLY A 8 -16.73 -22.67 -1.44
N GLN A 9 -17.30 -21.66 -0.79
CA GLN A 9 -16.73 -20.31 -0.79
C GLN A 9 -15.37 -20.45 -0.11
N SER A 10 -14.30 -20.44 -0.90
CA SER A 10 -12.97 -20.19 -0.38
C SER A 10 -13.05 -18.83 0.31
N THR A 11 -12.94 -18.81 1.63
CA THR A 11 -12.87 -17.57 2.40
C THR A 11 -11.78 -16.71 1.81
N LYS A 12 -12.16 -15.57 1.23
CA LYS A 12 -11.18 -14.62 0.70
C LYS A 12 -10.55 -13.92 1.89
N MET A 13 -9.23 -14.00 2.01
CA MET A 13 -8.48 -13.18 2.96
C MET A 13 -8.61 -11.71 2.53
N LYS A 14 -8.95 -10.84 3.47
CA LYS A 14 -9.05 -9.39 3.25
C LYS A 14 -7.85 -8.70 3.88
N ILE A 15 -7.15 -7.88 3.10
CA ILE A 15 -6.04 -7.04 3.56
C ILE A 15 -6.38 -5.59 3.24
N ILE A 16 -6.17 -4.72 4.19
CA ILE A 16 -6.24 -3.27 3.98
C ILE A 16 -4.84 -2.75 3.69
N HIS A 17 -4.67 -2.05 2.59
CA HIS A 17 -3.41 -1.43 2.21
C HIS A 17 -3.57 0.09 2.19
N ILE A 18 -2.87 0.75 3.07
CA ILE A 18 -2.79 2.21 3.25
C ILE A 18 -1.35 2.64 2.96
N SER A 19 -1.12 3.87 2.53
CA SER A 19 0.21 4.45 2.36
C SER A 19 0.19 5.97 2.50
N ASP A 20 1.37 6.55 2.65
CA ASP A 20 1.58 7.99 2.52
C ASP A 20 0.61 8.79 3.41
N ILE A 21 0.62 8.44 4.71
CA ILE A 21 -0.26 9.07 5.70
C ILE A 21 0.29 10.42 6.19
N HIS A 22 1.59 10.66 6.02
CA HIS A 22 2.29 11.92 6.27
C HIS A 22 1.86 12.63 7.55
N LEU A 23 1.78 11.92 8.67
CA LEU A 23 1.43 12.55 9.94
C LEU A 23 2.46 13.63 10.28
N THR A 24 1.98 14.79 10.62
CA THR A 24 2.77 15.94 11.09
C THR A 24 2.88 15.93 12.62
N VAL A 25 3.59 16.87 13.18
CA VAL A 25 3.45 17.16 14.62
C VAL A 25 1.97 17.51 14.90
N PRO A 26 1.34 16.94 15.93
CA PRO A 26 -0.07 17.20 16.22
C PRO A 26 -0.41 18.68 16.27
N GLY A 27 -1.40 19.09 15.47
CA GLY A 27 -1.81 20.49 15.33
C GLY A 27 -1.23 21.20 14.11
N GLU A 28 -0.26 20.60 13.41
CA GLU A 28 0.28 21.13 12.16
C GLU A 28 -0.46 20.57 10.95
N GLU A 29 -0.52 21.36 9.89
CA GLU A 29 -1.13 20.99 8.60
C GLU A 29 -0.05 20.78 7.53
N MET A 30 -0.37 19.98 6.53
CA MET A 30 0.43 19.80 5.32
C MET A 30 -0.35 20.36 4.12
N GLY A 31 0.12 21.47 3.55
CA GLY A 31 -0.54 22.09 2.39
C GLY A 31 -2.01 22.47 2.64
N GLY A 32 -2.37 22.88 3.86
CA GLY A 32 -3.76 23.20 4.25
C GLY A 32 -4.64 21.96 4.51
N LEU A 33 -4.05 20.77 4.57
CA LEU A 33 -4.72 19.52 4.90
C LEU A 33 -4.30 19.08 6.31
N ASN A 34 -5.21 18.48 7.04
CA ASN A 34 -4.93 17.87 8.34
C ASN A 34 -4.72 16.36 8.16
N PRO A 35 -3.47 15.84 8.16
CA PRO A 35 -3.19 14.42 7.95
C PRO A 35 -3.78 13.54 9.06
N HIS A 36 -3.78 14.01 10.32
CA HIS A 36 -4.33 13.27 11.45
C HIS A 36 -5.83 13.04 11.30
N ALA A 37 -6.58 14.08 10.92
CA ALA A 37 -8.02 13.96 10.69
C ALA A 37 -8.33 13.00 9.53
N ARG A 38 -7.56 13.08 8.44
CA ARG A 38 -7.72 12.17 7.29
C ARG A 38 -7.40 10.74 7.64
N PHE A 39 -6.31 10.48 8.35
CA PHE A 39 -5.93 9.15 8.78
C PHE A 39 -6.93 8.56 9.79
N ALA A 40 -7.39 9.35 10.77
CA ALA A 40 -8.43 8.91 11.71
C ALA A 40 -9.73 8.53 10.96
N ARG A 41 -10.12 9.31 9.96
CA ARG A 41 -11.29 9.00 9.10
C ARG A 41 -11.09 7.71 8.31
N ALA A 42 -9.89 7.50 7.75
CA ALA A 42 -9.56 6.25 7.06
C ALA A 42 -9.69 5.04 8.00
N LEU A 43 -9.13 5.12 9.21
CA LEU A 43 -9.22 4.04 10.20
C LEU A 43 -10.67 3.80 10.64
N ALA A 44 -11.46 4.86 10.88
CA ALA A 44 -12.87 4.72 11.22
C ALA A 44 -13.66 3.99 10.13
N HIS A 45 -13.47 4.37 8.86
CA HIS A 45 -14.10 3.72 7.71
C HIS A 45 -13.66 2.25 7.58
N VAL A 46 -12.36 1.96 7.79
CA VAL A 46 -11.86 0.57 7.80
C VAL A 46 -12.51 -0.24 8.91
N MET A 47 -12.69 0.33 10.11
CA MET A 47 -13.31 -0.40 11.22
C MET A 47 -14.82 -0.59 11.04
N GLU A 48 -15.50 0.33 10.37
CA GLU A 48 -16.92 0.20 10.05
C GLU A 48 -17.16 -0.91 9.01
N ASP A 49 -16.39 -0.93 7.90
CA ASP A 49 -16.68 -1.78 6.74
C ASP A 49 -15.80 -3.04 6.66
N HIS A 50 -14.66 -3.05 7.34
CA HIS A 50 -13.60 -4.04 7.14
C HIS A 50 -12.95 -4.52 8.45
N ALA A 51 -13.67 -4.50 9.56
CA ALA A 51 -13.16 -5.00 10.86
C ALA A 51 -12.79 -6.50 10.83
N ASP A 52 -13.21 -7.22 9.80
CA ASP A 52 -12.87 -8.62 9.54
C ASP A 52 -11.57 -8.78 8.72
N ALA A 53 -10.84 -7.71 8.43
CA ALA A 53 -9.58 -7.77 7.70
C ALA A 53 -8.52 -8.55 8.49
N ALA A 54 -7.72 -9.37 7.80
CA ALA A 54 -6.64 -10.11 8.43
C ALA A 54 -5.47 -9.21 8.83
N ARG A 55 -5.25 -8.10 8.12
CA ARG A 55 -4.17 -7.12 8.36
C ARG A 55 -4.55 -5.75 7.82
N ILE A 56 -4.00 -4.72 8.47
CA ILE A 56 -3.81 -3.39 7.90
C ILE A 56 -2.31 -3.24 7.64
N ILE A 57 -1.92 -2.91 6.41
CA ILE A 57 -0.53 -2.70 6.00
C ILE A 57 -0.37 -1.24 5.59
N ILE A 58 0.58 -0.53 6.21
CA ILE A 58 0.88 0.87 5.89
C ILE A 58 2.29 0.93 5.30
N THR A 59 2.38 1.24 3.99
CA THR A 59 3.61 1.10 3.20
C THR A 59 4.50 2.34 3.18
N GLY A 60 4.66 3.01 4.31
CA GLY A 60 5.64 4.07 4.48
C GLY A 60 5.07 5.49 4.37
N ASP A 61 5.98 6.46 4.48
CA ASP A 61 5.69 7.88 4.68
C ASP A 61 4.68 8.07 5.80
N LEU A 62 5.07 7.50 6.96
CA LEU A 62 4.27 7.51 8.18
C LEU A 62 4.26 8.90 8.81
N ALA A 63 5.44 9.50 8.95
CA ALA A 63 5.63 10.87 9.40
C ALA A 63 6.03 11.77 8.23
N HIS A 64 5.65 13.05 8.27
CA HIS A 64 5.95 13.97 7.16
C HIS A 64 7.44 14.35 7.09
N TRP A 65 8.11 14.46 8.24
CA TRP A 65 9.54 14.75 8.34
C TRP A 65 10.26 13.88 9.38
N GLY A 66 9.72 12.70 9.68
CA GLY A 66 10.33 11.77 10.63
C GLY A 66 10.27 12.23 12.09
N GLU A 67 9.34 13.13 12.45
CA GLU A 67 9.22 13.68 13.78
C GLU A 67 8.71 12.63 14.79
N ARG A 68 9.35 12.59 15.97
CA ARG A 68 8.95 11.69 17.06
C ARG A 68 7.46 11.83 17.43
N ALA A 69 6.97 13.07 17.53
CA ALA A 69 5.59 13.34 17.92
C ALA A 69 4.57 12.78 16.89
N ALA A 70 4.92 12.76 15.60
CA ALA A 70 4.11 12.12 14.56
C ALA A 70 4.04 10.60 14.75
N TYR A 71 5.18 9.94 15.04
CA TYR A 71 5.20 8.50 15.34
C TYR A 71 4.47 8.13 16.62
N GLU A 72 4.58 8.95 17.69
CA GLU A 72 3.84 8.75 18.94
C GLU A 72 2.33 8.88 18.71
N ALA A 73 1.90 9.83 17.87
CA ALA A 73 0.50 9.96 17.47
C ALA A 73 0.03 8.75 16.63
N LEU A 74 0.86 8.25 15.71
CA LEU A 74 0.58 7.03 14.97
C LEU A 74 0.44 5.84 15.91
N GLN A 75 1.39 5.66 16.84
CA GLN A 75 1.36 4.56 17.81
C GLN A 75 0.06 4.56 18.62
N ALA A 76 -0.36 5.75 19.10
CA ALA A 76 -1.62 5.90 19.82
C ALA A 76 -2.84 5.59 18.93
N ALA A 77 -2.82 6.01 17.66
CA ALA A 77 -3.94 5.80 16.73
C ALA A 77 -4.18 4.32 16.37
N VAL A 78 -3.13 3.49 16.40
CA VAL A 78 -3.23 2.07 16.02
C VAL A 78 -3.22 1.10 17.19
N ALA A 79 -2.99 1.58 18.44
CA ALA A 79 -2.77 0.74 19.61
C ALA A 79 -3.94 -0.20 19.93
N ASP A 80 -5.17 0.29 19.82
CA ASP A 80 -6.39 -0.43 20.22
C ASP A 80 -7.17 -1.01 19.03
N LEU A 81 -6.57 -1.02 17.84
CA LEU A 81 -7.25 -1.60 16.67
C LEU A 81 -7.34 -3.13 16.81
N PRO A 82 -8.52 -3.72 16.56
CA PRO A 82 -8.72 -5.17 16.65
C PRO A 82 -8.02 -5.92 15.49
N VAL A 83 -7.66 -5.19 14.42
CA VAL A 83 -6.97 -5.73 13.23
C VAL A 83 -5.47 -5.46 13.39
N PRO A 84 -4.61 -6.49 13.27
CA PRO A 84 -3.16 -6.30 13.36
C PRO A 84 -2.64 -5.34 12.29
N VAL A 85 -1.83 -4.35 12.71
CA VAL A 85 -1.21 -3.36 11.82
C VAL A 85 0.24 -3.74 11.54
N ARG A 86 0.67 -3.58 10.29
CA ARG A 86 2.07 -3.69 9.85
C ARG A 86 2.52 -2.35 9.30
N LEU A 87 3.56 -1.82 9.90
CA LEU A 87 4.14 -0.53 9.52
C LEU A 87 5.40 -0.76 8.70
N MET A 88 5.59 0.08 7.72
CA MET A 88 6.83 0.18 6.93
C MET A 88 7.26 1.64 6.93
N ILE A 89 8.50 1.90 6.59
CA ILE A 89 9.02 3.27 6.48
C ILE A 89 9.19 3.67 5.01
N GLY A 90 8.98 4.98 4.73
CA GLY A 90 9.20 5.60 3.43
C GLY A 90 10.29 6.68 3.48
N ASN A 91 10.44 7.45 2.42
CA ASN A 91 11.51 8.44 2.30
C ASN A 91 11.34 9.69 3.18
N HIS A 92 10.15 9.93 3.69
CA HIS A 92 9.88 10.99 4.68
C HIS A 92 10.14 10.53 6.11
N ASP A 93 10.33 9.23 6.33
CA ASP A 93 10.54 8.67 7.66
C ASP A 93 12.02 8.69 8.08
N ASP A 94 12.28 8.87 9.38
CA ASP A 94 13.59 8.66 10.00
C ASP A 94 13.63 7.29 10.69
N ARG A 95 14.48 6.37 10.17
CA ARG A 95 14.59 5.01 10.67
C ARG A 95 14.95 4.95 12.15
N ALA A 96 15.83 5.83 12.62
CA ALA A 96 16.28 5.81 14.02
C ALA A 96 15.17 6.28 14.96
N THR A 97 14.46 7.34 14.59
CA THR A 97 13.33 7.87 15.35
C THR A 97 12.18 6.87 15.36
N PHE A 98 11.82 6.30 14.20
CA PHE A 98 10.81 5.24 14.10
C PHE A 98 11.12 4.09 15.06
N ARG A 99 12.32 3.51 14.98
CA ARG A 99 12.76 2.40 15.87
C ARG A 99 12.78 2.77 17.35
N SER A 100 12.96 4.04 17.68
CA SER A 100 12.95 4.50 19.06
C SER A 100 11.55 4.62 19.66
N VAL A 101 10.52 4.82 18.81
CA VAL A 101 9.11 4.85 19.23
C VAL A 101 8.50 3.45 19.16
N PHE A 102 8.77 2.72 18.09
CA PHE A 102 8.29 1.35 17.87
C PHE A 102 9.40 0.34 18.19
N ALA A 103 9.84 0.32 19.45
CA ALA A 103 11.02 -0.47 19.87
C ALA A 103 10.87 -1.99 19.64
N ASP A 104 9.64 -2.50 19.71
CA ASP A 104 9.34 -3.92 19.50
C ASP A 104 9.04 -4.25 18.02
N HIS A 105 9.11 -3.26 17.11
CA HIS A 105 8.89 -3.51 15.70
C HIS A 105 10.03 -4.37 15.12
N PRO A 106 9.70 -5.44 14.37
CA PRO A 106 10.73 -6.32 13.83
C PRO A 106 11.66 -5.59 12.84
N VAL A 107 12.93 -5.94 12.91
CA VAL A 107 13.98 -5.52 11.99
C VAL A 107 14.83 -6.74 11.60
N ASP A 108 15.54 -6.67 10.47
CA ASP A 108 16.48 -7.71 10.10
C ASP A 108 17.79 -7.63 10.94
N GLU A 109 18.66 -8.62 10.77
CA GLU A 109 19.95 -8.70 11.47
C GLU A 109 20.89 -7.53 11.18
N ASN A 110 20.64 -6.77 10.09
CA ASN A 110 21.42 -5.61 9.69
C ASN A 110 20.82 -4.28 10.18
N GLY A 111 19.66 -4.36 10.86
CA GLY A 111 18.98 -3.21 11.44
C GLY A 111 18.08 -2.44 10.48
N PHE A 112 17.83 -2.96 9.28
CA PHE A 112 16.78 -2.45 8.39
C PHE A 112 15.39 -2.87 8.88
N VAL A 113 14.39 -2.07 8.60
CA VAL A 113 12.98 -2.36 8.93
C VAL A 113 12.40 -3.39 7.94
N ASN A 114 13.22 -4.39 7.57
CA ASN A 114 12.78 -5.54 6.80
C ASN A 114 12.20 -6.59 7.76
N HIS A 115 11.06 -7.14 7.42
CA HIS A 115 10.49 -8.27 8.13
C HIS A 115 9.56 -9.08 7.24
N ALA A 116 9.19 -10.27 7.69
CA ALA A 116 8.25 -11.08 6.94
C ALA A 116 7.43 -11.96 7.91
N GLU A 117 6.21 -12.27 7.51
CA GLU A 117 5.31 -13.17 8.23
C GLU A 117 4.59 -14.09 7.27
N THR A 118 4.10 -15.22 7.78
CA THR A 118 3.24 -16.11 6.98
C THR A 118 1.79 -15.87 7.36
N VAL A 119 0.96 -15.53 6.37
CA VAL A 119 -0.47 -15.27 6.53
C VAL A 119 -1.22 -16.23 5.60
N GLU A 120 -2.01 -17.13 6.15
CA GLU A 120 -2.79 -18.13 5.40
C GLU A 120 -1.98 -18.91 4.35
N GLY A 121 -0.69 -19.18 4.65
CA GLY A 121 0.20 -19.96 3.79
C GLY A 121 0.97 -19.15 2.74
N ALA A 122 0.73 -17.85 2.61
CA ALA A 122 1.54 -16.95 1.79
C ALA A 122 2.54 -16.18 2.65
N ARG A 123 3.76 -15.99 2.14
CA ARG A 123 4.81 -15.19 2.77
C ARG A 123 4.59 -13.71 2.44
N PHE A 124 4.25 -12.90 3.42
CA PHE A 124 4.17 -11.45 3.31
C PHE A 124 5.52 -10.88 3.68
N ILE A 125 6.15 -10.16 2.76
CA ILE A 125 7.52 -9.65 2.88
C ILE A 125 7.46 -8.14 2.82
N TYR A 126 7.92 -7.48 3.87
CA TYR A 126 7.90 -6.03 4.06
C TYR A 126 9.32 -5.50 3.95
N LEU A 127 9.56 -4.61 2.98
CA LEU A 127 10.91 -4.17 2.60
C LEU A 127 11.15 -2.72 2.99
N ASP A 128 12.25 -2.49 3.68
CA ASP A 128 12.81 -1.16 3.91
C ASP A 128 13.59 -0.71 2.67
N SER A 129 13.02 0.21 1.92
CA SER A 129 13.65 0.82 0.74
C SER A 129 14.16 2.24 0.98
N VAL A 130 14.30 2.67 2.24
CA VAL A 130 14.74 4.02 2.58
C VAL A 130 16.24 4.19 2.35
N GLY A 131 16.59 5.27 1.63
CA GLY A 131 17.96 5.76 1.47
C GLY A 131 18.32 6.80 2.55
N GLU A 132 19.62 7.04 2.75
CA GLU A 132 20.06 8.09 3.66
C GLU A 132 20.07 9.46 2.97
N ARG A 133 19.36 10.44 3.54
CA ARG A 133 19.34 11.84 3.07
C ARG A 133 18.96 11.99 1.59
N THR A 134 18.03 11.19 1.12
CA THR A 134 17.51 11.22 -0.25
C THR A 134 16.05 10.79 -0.27
N HIS A 135 15.29 11.32 -1.22
CA HIS A 135 13.94 10.82 -1.49
C HIS A 135 13.94 9.61 -2.44
N ALA A 136 15.06 9.30 -3.08
CA ALA A 136 15.15 8.11 -3.91
C ALA A 136 15.29 6.85 -3.04
N GLY A 137 14.63 5.79 -3.48
CA GLY A 137 14.72 4.50 -2.80
C GLY A 137 16.10 3.85 -2.97
N HIS A 138 16.52 3.10 -1.95
CA HIS A 138 17.73 2.29 -1.94
C HIS A 138 17.42 0.87 -1.51
N PHE A 139 17.98 -0.11 -2.22
CA PHE A 139 17.86 -1.52 -1.87
C PHE A 139 19.18 -2.24 -2.12
N CYS A 140 20.16 -1.99 -1.25
CA CYS A 140 21.53 -2.44 -1.37
C CYS A 140 21.67 -3.97 -1.39
N ALA A 141 22.87 -4.46 -1.70
CA ALA A 141 23.15 -5.90 -1.78
C ALA A 141 22.75 -6.68 -0.51
N VAL A 142 22.98 -6.09 0.67
CA VAL A 142 22.60 -6.72 1.95
C VAL A 142 21.09 -6.96 2.05
N ARG A 143 20.28 -5.95 1.72
CA ARG A 143 18.81 -6.08 1.70
C ARG A 143 18.33 -7.05 0.60
N ARG A 144 19.01 -7.09 -0.55
CA ARG A 144 18.72 -8.08 -1.61
C ARG A 144 19.02 -9.51 -1.16
N THR A 145 20.14 -9.75 -0.46
CA THR A 145 20.46 -11.06 0.10
C THR A 145 19.40 -11.54 1.09
N TRP A 146 18.91 -10.63 1.95
CA TRP A 146 17.83 -10.93 2.88
C TRP A 146 16.52 -11.29 2.12
N LEU A 147 16.12 -10.50 1.13
CA LEU A 147 14.93 -10.77 0.30
C LEU A 147 15.07 -12.10 -0.45
N GLN A 148 16.24 -12.39 -1.00
CA GLN A 148 16.50 -13.65 -1.70
C GLN A 148 16.28 -14.84 -0.77
N ALA A 149 16.80 -14.80 0.46
CA ALA A 149 16.60 -15.86 1.45
C ALA A 149 15.12 -16.06 1.79
N GLU A 150 14.33 -14.98 1.92
CA GLU A 150 12.89 -15.07 2.14
C GLU A 150 12.17 -15.74 0.95
N LEU A 151 12.53 -15.38 -0.28
CA LEU A 151 11.92 -15.94 -1.49
C LEU A 151 12.33 -17.40 -1.73
N GLU A 152 13.54 -17.79 -1.36
CA GLU A 152 13.99 -19.18 -1.46
C GLU A 152 13.19 -20.11 -0.53
N ASN A 153 12.79 -19.60 0.63
CA ASN A 153 12.14 -20.35 1.71
C ASN A 153 10.59 -20.30 1.67
N CYS A 154 9.98 -19.86 0.57
CA CYS A 154 8.52 -19.85 0.41
C CYS A 154 8.09 -20.35 -0.97
N GLU A 155 6.82 -20.76 -1.08
CA GLU A 155 6.20 -21.13 -2.36
C GLU A 155 5.38 -19.97 -2.96
N HIS A 156 4.81 -19.12 -2.09
CA HIS A 156 4.00 -17.97 -2.45
C HIS A 156 4.42 -16.76 -1.63
N ALA A 157 4.73 -15.65 -2.29
CA ALA A 157 5.14 -14.40 -1.67
C ALA A 157 4.31 -13.22 -2.14
N ARG A 158 4.08 -12.27 -1.23
CA ARG A 158 3.59 -10.92 -1.53
C ARG A 158 4.58 -9.92 -0.99
N ILE A 159 5.04 -9.03 -1.85
CA ILE A 159 6.07 -8.06 -1.50
C ILE A 159 5.41 -6.71 -1.31
N PHE A 160 5.74 -6.06 -0.20
CA PHE A 160 5.36 -4.70 0.11
C PHE A 160 6.63 -3.86 0.27
N LEU A 161 6.67 -2.70 -0.37
CA LEU A 161 7.75 -1.73 -0.22
C LEU A 161 7.17 -0.33 -0.36
N HIS A 162 7.95 0.71 -0.04
CA HIS A 162 7.48 2.07 -0.21
C HIS A 162 7.72 2.58 -1.63
N HIS A 163 8.97 2.61 -2.08
CA HIS A 163 9.33 3.17 -3.38
C HIS A 163 8.96 2.26 -4.55
N ASN A 164 8.54 2.86 -5.67
CA ASN A 164 8.31 2.12 -6.91
C ASN A 164 9.62 1.46 -7.40
N PRO A 165 9.64 0.12 -7.56
CA PRO A 165 10.86 -0.61 -7.96
C PRO A 165 11.10 -0.60 -9.48
N MET A 166 10.37 0.22 -10.22
CA MET A 166 10.51 0.43 -11.66
C MET A 166 10.20 1.89 -12.00
N LEU A 167 10.51 2.28 -13.22
CA LEU A 167 10.00 3.54 -13.76
C LEU A 167 8.53 3.37 -14.13
N VAL A 168 7.71 4.33 -13.72
CA VAL A 168 6.26 4.34 -13.94
C VAL A 168 5.83 5.27 -15.07
N GLY A 169 6.79 5.93 -15.73
CA GLY A 169 6.54 6.84 -16.85
C GLY A 169 6.08 8.23 -16.42
N LEU A 170 6.34 8.60 -15.19
CA LEU A 170 6.11 9.93 -14.62
C LEU A 170 7.49 10.51 -14.24
N PRO A 171 8.09 11.39 -15.06
CA PRO A 171 9.48 11.81 -14.91
C PRO A 171 9.83 12.34 -13.51
N ALA A 172 8.94 13.08 -12.89
CA ALA A 172 9.15 13.60 -11.54
C ALA A 172 9.21 12.49 -10.47
N GLU A 173 8.27 11.54 -10.53
CA GLU A 173 8.21 10.37 -9.63
C GLU A 173 9.35 9.39 -9.93
N ASP A 174 9.73 9.25 -11.20
CA ASP A 174 10.79 8.34 -11.63
C ASP A 174 12.19 8.78 -11.15
N LYS A 175 12.38 10.05 -10.84
CA LYS A 175 13.61 10.56 -10.22
C LYS A 175 13.82 10.06 -8.80
N ILE A 176 12.72 9.84 -8.08
CA ILE A 176 12.71 9.42 -6.68
C ILE A 176 12.29 7.94 -6.51
N ALA A 177 12.13 7.22 -7.62
CA ALA A 177 11.96 5.76 -7.62
C ALA A 177 13.15 5.04 -6.94
N LEU A 178 13.10 3.73 -6.83
CA LEU A 178 14.29 2.95 -6.47
C LEU A 178 15.45 3.36 -7.37
N ASN A 179 16.59 3.78 -6.77
CA ASN A 179 17.70 4.37 -7.49
C ASN A 179 18.23 3.45 -8.60
N LYS A 180 18.90 4.03 -9.58
CA LYS A 180 19.34 3.34 -10.80
C LYS A 180 20.24 2.13 -10.51
N ASP A 181 21.13 2.24 -9.52
CA ASP A 181 22.13 1.20 -9.24
C ASP A 181 21.52 -0.01 -8.52
N ASP A 182 20.50 0.21 -7.71
CA ASP A 182 19.79 -0.85 -6.99
C ASP A 182 18.62 -1.44 -7.79
N ARG A 183 17.99 -0.65 -8.67
CA ARG A 183 16.79 -1.03 -9.41
C ARG A 183 17.00 -2.21 -10.34
N GLY A 184 18.07 -2.22 -11.14
CA GLY A 184 18.41 -3.34 -12.03
C GLY A 184 18.56 -4.66 -11.25
N PRO A 185 19.48 -4.73 -10.28
CA PRO A 185 19.67 -5.93 -9.45
C PRO A 185 18.41 -6.36 -8.67
N PHE A 186 17.56 -5.42 -8.22
CA PHE A 186 16.26 -5.75 -7.61
C PHE A 186 15.33 -6.43 -8.63
N GLN A 187 15.21 -5.87 -9.83
CA GLN A 187 14.36 -6.41 -10.90
C GLN A 187 14.82 -7.79 -11.37
N ASP A 188 16.13 -8.03 -11.42
CA ASP A 188 16.69 -9.35 -11.73
C ASP A 188 16.30 -10.38 -10.66
N LEU A 189 16.39 -10.02 -9.38
CA LEU A 189 15.95 -10.88 -8.28
C LEU A 189 14.44 -11.20 -8.35
N ILE A 190 13.60 -10.21 -8.65
CA ILE A 190 12.17 -10.42 -8.88
C ILE A 190 11.91 -11.37 -10.05
N LYS A 191 12.64 -11.19 -11.16
CA LYS A 191 12.53 -12.03 -12.35
C LYS A 191 12.88 -13.49 -12.07
N ASP A 192 13.96 -13.72 -11.32
CA ASP A 192 14.43 -15.07 -10.98
C ASP A 192 13.43 -15.83 -10.09
N HIS A 193 12.65 -15.09 -9.27
CA HIS A 193 11.65 -15.64 -8.38
C HIS A 193 10.20 -15.39 -8.81
N ALA A 194 9.97 -14.91 -10.05
CA ALA A 194 8.66 -14.44 -10.51
C ALA A 194 7.52 -15.47 -10.35
N LYS A 195 7.83 -16.78 -10.40
CA LYS A 195 6.83 -17.84 -10.24
C LYS A 195 6.31 -17.99 -8.81
N LYS A 196 7.05 -17.48 -7.83
CA LYS A 196 6.70 -17.52 -6.41
C LYS A 196 6.04 -16.23 -5.94
N ILE A 197 6.23 -15.12 -6.66
CA ILE A 197 5.74 -13.81 -6.25
C ILE A 197 4.36 -13.59 -6.86
N ASP A 198 3.34 -13.57 -6.02
CA ASP A 198 1.95 -13.36 -6.44
C ASP A 198 1.69 -11.89 -6.81
N TYR A 199 2.26 -10.95 -6.04
CA TYR A 199 2.00 -9.52 -6.22
C TYR A 199 3.05 -8.64 -5.55
N ILE A 200 3.28 -7.44 -6.10
CA ILE A 200 4.11 -6.39 -5.52
C ILE A 200 3.22 -5.18 -5.24
N HIS A 201 3.26 -4.66 -4.01
CA HIS A 201 2.48 -3.51 -3.56
C HIS A 201 3.41 -2.40 -3.08
N PHE A 202 3.12 -1.15 -3.44
CA PHE A 202 3.91 -0.01 -3.01
C PHE A 202 3.06 1.27 -2.85
N GLY A 203 3.65 2.30 -2.24
CA GLY A 203 3.08 3.64 -2.07
C GLY A 203 3.83 4.68 -2.88
N HIS A 204 4.28 5.76 -2.22
CA HIS A 204 5.21 6.77 -2.70
C HIS A 204 4.70 7.68 -3.83
N VAL A 205 4.09 7.12 -4.85
CA VAL A 205 3.65 7.87 -6.05
C VAL A 205 2.31 8.59 -5.87
N HIS A 206 1.67 8.45 -4.73
CA HIS A 206 0.36 9.05 -4.40
C HIS A 206 -0.69 8.91 -5.52
N ALA A 207 -0.64 7.83 -6.26
CA ALA A 207 -1.54 7.56 -7.38
C ALA A 207 -1.77 6.05 -7.56
N PRO A 208 -2.95 5.61 -7.97
CA PRO A 208 -3.22 4.21 -8.26
C PRO A 208 -2.62 3.84 -9.63
N ILE A 209 -1.49 3.15 -9.61
CA ILE A 209 -0.83 2.66 -10.82
C ILE A 209 -0.78 1.13 -10.76
N HIS A 210 -1.13 0.49 -11.86
CA HIS A 210 -1.16 -0.96 -11.99
C HIS A 210 -0.35 -1.40 -13.22
N GLY A 211 0.32 -2.54 -13.12
CA GLY A 211 1.10 -3.08 -14.23
C GLY A 211 1.79 -4.38 -13.90
N ARG A 212 2.88 -4.66 -14.62
CA ARG A 212 3.69 -5.87 -14.42
C ARG A 212 5.16 -5.53 -14.43
N LEU A 213 5.91 -6.08 -13.47
CA LEU A 213 7.35 -6.05 -13.39
C LEU A 213 7.89 -7.47 -13.54
N ALA A 214 8.70 -7.73 -14.56
CA ALA A 214 9.28 -9.06 -14.82
C ALA A 214 8.25 -10.22 -14.81
N GLY A 215 7.01 -9.93 -15.23
CA GLY A 215 5.92 -10.91 -15.24
C GLY A 215 5.07 -10.93 -13.96
N VAL A 216 5.50 -10.31 -12.87
CA VAL A 216 4.76 -10.19 -11.61
C VAL A 216 3.85 -8.95 -11.65
N SER A 217 2.60 -9.09 -11.23
CA SER A 217 1.66 -7.97 -11.14
C SER A 217 2.04 -7.03 -10.00
N PHE A 218 1.82 -5.73 -10.20
CA PHE A 218 2.02 -4.74 -9.15
C PHE A 218 0.87 -3.72 -9.07
N ALA A 219 0.75 -3.09 -7.91
CA ALA A 219 -0.13 -1.94 -7.69
C ALA A 219 0.49 -0.96 -6.71
N SER A 220 0.36 0.35 -6.99
CA SER A 220 0.58 1.41 -6.01
C SER A 220 -0.74 1.87 -5.44
N VAL A 221 -0.76 2.08 -4.13
CA VAL A 221 -1.94 2.60 -3.41
C VAL A 221 -1.90 4.13 -3.40
N PRO A 222 -3.04 4.83 -3.53
CA PRO A 222 -3.11 6.28 -3.35
C PRO A 222 -2.81 6.69 -1.90
N SER A 223 -2.44 7.95 -1.71
CA SER A 223 -2.21 8.52 -0.39
C SER A 223 -3.54 8.75 0.36
N THR A 224 -3.47 8.76 1.68
CA THR A 224 -4.60 9.21 2.51
C THR A 224 -4.66 10.74 2.68
N VAL A 225 -3.68 11.50 2.20
CA VAL A 225 -3.62 12.95 2.38
C VAL A 225 -3.86 13.70 1.08
N ASN A 226 -2.94 13.62 0.12
CA ASN A 226 -3.03 14.29 -1.18
C ASN A 226 -2.65 13.32 -2.29
N GLN A 227 -3.15 13.56 -3.49
CA GLN A 227 -2.84 12.72 -4.65
C GLN A 227 -1.90 13.44 -5.61
N SER A 228 -1.00 12.69 -6.24
CA SER A 228 -0.25 13.18 -7.39
C SER A 228 -1.18 13.41 -8.58
N ILE A 229 -0.90 14.46 -9.32
CA ILE A 229 -1.48 14.67 -10.65
C ILE A 229 -0.49 14.08 -11.66
N PRO A 230 -0.81 12.95 -12.30
CA PRO A 230 0.10 12.31 -13.24
C PRO A 230 0.46 13.27 -14.39
N ASP A 231 1.75 13.57 -14.54
CA ASP A 231 2.27 14.37 -15.62
C ASP A 231 3.34 13.59 -16.38
N MET A 232 3.00 13.14 -17.58
CA MET A 232 3.89 12.37 -18.46
C MET A 232 4.75 13.26 -19.35
N SER A 233 4.69 14.58 -19.17
CA SER A 233 5.58 15.51 -19.85
C SER A 233 7.00 15.43 -19.26
N GLU A 234 7.96 16.03 -19.92
CA GLU A 234 9.37 16.06 -19.47
C GLU A 234 9.60 17.00 -18.27
N THR A 235 8.61 17.16 -17.40
CA THR A 235 8.71 17.97 -16.19
C THR A 235 9.33 17.17 -15.04
N GLU A 236 10.15 17.84 -14.27
CA GLU A 236 10.72 17.30 -13.04
C GLU A 236 9.98 17.78 -11.77
N LEU A 237 8.87 18.49 -11.98
CA LEU A 237 8.08 19.06 -10.88
C LEU A 237 6.98 18.09 -10.48
N LEU A 238 7.01 17.66 -9.22
CA LEU A 238 5.91 16.93 -8.60
C LEU A 238 4.69 17.84 -8.53
N LYS A 239 3.55 17.34 -8.98
CA LYS A 239 2.26 18.02 -8.92
C LYS A 239 1.33 17.23 -8.03
N GLY A 240 0.78 17.87 -7.01
CA GLY A 240 -0.19 17.26 -6.09
C GLY A 240 -1.42 18.13 -5.91
N ALA A 241 -2.51 17.49 -5.54
CA ALA A 241 -3.78 18.15 -5.22
C ALA A 241 -4.51 17.46 -4.06
N PRO A 242 -5.38 18.18 -3.33
CA PRO A 242 -6.17 17.62 -2.25
C PRO A 242 -7.39 16.84 -2.79
N MET A 243 -7.15 15.96 -3.78
CA MET A 243 -8.18 15.07 -4.32
C MET A 243 -8.62 14.07 -3.24
N ASP A 244 -9.71 13.36 -3.52
CA ASP A 244 -10.27 12.39 -2.59
C ASP A 244 -9.24 11.33 -2.19
N PRO A 245 -8.98 11.19 -0.87
CA PRO A 245 -8.07 10.18 -0.38
C PRO A 245 -8.71 8.80 -0.44
N ALA A 246 -7.87 7.78 -0.59
CA ALA A 246 -8.36 6.41 -0.68
C ALA A 246 -7.35 5.41 -0.09
N TYR A 247 -7.81 4.20 0.17
CA TYR A 247 -7.00 3.05 0.49
C TYR A 247 -7.40 1.87 -0.41
N PHE A 248 -6.63 0.78 -0.38
CA PHE A 248 -6.98 -0.44 -1.08
C PHE A 248 -7.53 -1.51 -0.13
N VAL A 249 -8.53 -2.22 -0.61
CA VAL A 249 -8.96 -3.51 -0.06
C VAL A 249 -8.51 -4.60 -1.02
N LEU A 250 -7.58 -5.42 -0.55
CA LEU A 250 -7.10 -6.59 -1.28
C LEU A 250 -7.94 -7.79 -0.86
N GLN A 251 -8.67 -8.38 -1.79
CA GLN A 251 -9.34 -9.67 -1.60
C GLN A 251 -8.51 -10.76 -2.24
N ILE A 252 -7.95 -11.63 -1.43
CA ILE A 252 -6.96 -12.63 -1.82
C ILE A 252 -7.54 -14.02 -1.61
N ASN A 253 -7.42 -14.88 -2.60
CA ASN A 253 -7.60 -16.31 -2.47
C ASN A 253 -6.44 -17.05 -3.15
N ARG A 254 -6.47 -18.39 -3.18
CA ARG A 254 -5.37 -19.18 -3.77
C ARG A 254 -5.14 -18.95 -5.27
N ARG A 255 -6.09 -18.35 -6.00
CA ARG A 255 -6.04 -18.21 -7.46
C ARG A 255 -6.06 -16.75 -7.90
N ASP A 256 -6.75 -15.90 -7.14
CA ASP A 256 -7.09 -14.56 -7.56
C ASP A 256 -6.71 -13.53 -6.52
N THR A 257 -6.34 -12.35 -6.97
CA THR A 257 -6.23 -11.13 -6.18
C THR A 257 -7.09 -10.07 -6.83
N THR A 258 -8.05 -9.53 -6.07
CA THR A 258 -8.83 -8.38 -6.51
C THR A 258 -8.46 -7.19 -5.64
N ILE A 259 -8.21 -6.05 -6.26
CA ILE A 259 -7.85 -4.81 -5.58
C ILE A 259 -9.00 -3.81 -5.80
N HIS A 260 -9.61 -3.36 -4.71
CA HIS A 260 -10.62 -2.33 -4.72
C HIS A 260 -10.02 -1.05 -4.14
N GLN A 261 -10.11 0.06 -4.89
CA GLN A 261 -9.82 1.38 -4.37
C GLN A 261 -11.07 1.90 -3.66
N ILE A 262 -10.92 2.26 -2.40
CA ILE A 262 -12.00 2.73 -1.54
C ILE A 262 -11.78 4.21 -1.21
N PRO A 263 -12.51 5.14 -1.84
CA PRO A 263 -12.55 6.53 -1.41
C PRO A 263 -13.36 6.62 -0.12
N PHE A 264 -12.77 7.19 0.93
CA PHE A 264 -13.38 7.23 2.27
C PHE A 264 -13.81 8.64 2.71
N ALA A 265 -13.62 9.64 1.85
CA ALA A 265 -13.89 11.03 2.19
C ALA A 265 -15.11 11.62 1.45
N TRP A 266 -15.85 10.81 0.71
CA TRP A 266 -17.04 11.27 0.02
C TRP A 266 -18.15 11.68 1.02
N GLU A 267 -18.72 12.88 0.84
CA GLU A 267 -19.79 13.43 1.69
C GLU A 267 -21.06 13.74 0.88
N GLY A 268 -21.04 13.44 -0.42
CA GLY A 268 -22.18 13.66 -1.29
C GLY A 268 -23.26 12.57 -1.16
N PRO A 269 -24.36 12.69 -1.93
CA PRO A 269 -25.41 11.69 -1.92
C PRO A 269 -24.92 10.35 -2.44
N VAL A 270 -25.38 9.28 -1.79
CA VAL A 270 -25.15 7.90 -2.24
C VAL A 270 -26.40 7.44 -2.98
N MET A 271 -26.24 7.02 -4.23
CA MET A 271 -27.32 6.42 -5.00
C MET A 271 -27.33 4.91 -4.75
N THR A 272 -28.47 4.39 -4.30
CA THR A 272 -28.69 2.95 -4.17
C THR A 272 -29.60 2.48 -5.30
N ALA A 273 -29.17 1.46 -6.06
CA ALA A 273 -30.05 0.78 -6.98
C ALA A 273 -30.98 -0.16 -6.21
N GLY A 274 -32.20 -0.34 -6.71
CA GLY A 274 -33.14 -1.31 -6.18
C GLY A 274 -32.64 -2.75 -6.27
N THR A 275 -33.35 -3.69 -5.69
CA THR A 275 -32.95 -5.10 -5.60
C THR A 275 -33.08 -5.89 -6.92
N GLY A 276 -33.60 -5.28 -7.99
CA GLY A 276 -33.84 -5.90 -9.29
C GLY A 276 -33.08 -5.21 -10.44
N TRP A 277 -32.76 -5.97 -11.48
CA TRP A 277 -32.19 -5.44 -12.71
C TRP A 277 -33.15 -4.54 -13.50
N GLU A 278 -34.44 -4.62 -13.22
CA GLU A 278 -35.49 -3.83 -13.86
C GLU A 278 -35.29 -2.32 -13.69
N ASP A 279 -34.74 -1.90 -12.55
CA ASP A 279 -34.46 -0.49 -12.26
C ASP A 279 -33.34 0.10 -13.13
N TRP A 280 -32.57 -0.73 -13.81
CA TRP A 280 -31.49 -0.36 -14.70
C TRP A 280 -31.84 -0.50 -16.17
N ALA A 281 -32.93 -1.19 -16.47
CA ALA A 281 -33.41 -1.32 -17.82
C ALA A 281 -34.04 0.01 -18.27
N LYS A 282 -33.64 0.54 -19.42
CA LYS A 282 -34.43 1.60 -20.06
C LYS A 282 -35.83 1.05 -20.30
N PRO A 283 -36.90 1.82 -20.00
CA PRO A 283 -38.23 1.43 -20.43
C PRO A 283 -38.18 1.13 -21.93
N VAL A 284 -38.59 -0.06 -22.33
CA VAL A 284 -38.77 -0.38 -23.75
C VAL A 284 -39.98 0.48 -24.18
N GLU A 285 -39.73 1.52 -24.99
CA GLU A 285 -40.81 2.22 -25.63
C GLU A 285 -41.63 1.17 -26.39
N ALA A 286 -42.86 1.01 -26.01
CA ALA A 286 -43.77 0.13 -26.72
C ALA A 286 -43.77 0.61 -28.18
N ALA A 287 -43.34 -0.24 -29.10
CA ALA A 287 -43.45 0.03 -30.53
C ALA A 287 -44.94 0.13 -30.82
N GLU A 288 -45.41 1.32 -31.22
CA GLU A 288 -46.75 1.56 -31.75
C GLU A 288 -46.96 0.78 -33.04
#